data_c091624c5c2286bc8bc1c3a51256af93
#
_entry.id   c091624c5c2286bc8bc1c3a51256af93
#
_cell.length_a   1.000
_cell.length_b   1.000
_cell.length_c   1.000
_cell.angle_alpha   90.00
_cell.angle_beta   90.00
_cell.angle_gamma   90.00
#
_symmetry.space_group_name_H-M   'P 1'
#
loop_
_entity.id
_entity.type
_entity.pdbx_description
1 polymer ?
#
loop_
_entity_poly.entity_id
_entity_poly.type
_entity_poly.pdbx_seq_one_letter_code
_entity_poly.pdbx_strand_id
1 'polypeptide(L)'
;MKGLLLFAAACTLGAHAQHITPYEGHAFSKTSPDGKWLIEETNGFVNIHDGATGATYEYGDDFATYVVGLGNSVTNTGRLVGCLSNSKPGYWDAATQTWAELPTKESDVLYGSLANSITPDGKYICGSMATGDFMGNESTLNLVPVVWTLQDDGNYGMYEVLPHPEVDFLGKVPQYATAIAISDDGQTAIGQLVDNSGFYTLTLLYRKDAEGKWSYSIPHPELIYDAEAVAALPEPPGATPKYPDAAEYMDDAAREAYQAAIDAYYQAIDDYYNGVTDEFPDYPNQSDFLDEAGKAAYEAAIDLYNKEINEYWDEYAKYTELLDAAVTGYSYNWNSVSLSGNGKFAATELTMRSATGWGIGKVVPVRMDISAEGADVLTLKGEDMITTSVTDKGVVAAAAPATEYTRSSFVFDDADAQPVTVMDYVARFDDEAADWMNENLRYNVIVYEYDPETYEETSTVVEDSLVTGTVRINAKGNVLSGFLYDMWSGTYMPLSYVADLGDAVGIHTVGLTSKRPTVTVKGGRVHVDGNVRSVRLYNAEGRTVANTTGALAVPGCYVVRTEDAEGNVWTERIVVKSTK
;
A
#
# COMPACT_ATOMS: atom_id res chain seq x y z
N MET A 1 16.13 37.70 17.06
CA MET A 1 14.94 38.46 16.64
C MET A 1 14.76 38.25 15.15
N LYS A 2 14.02 37.24 14.72
CA LYS A 2 13.52 37.11 13.35
C LYS A 2 12.00 37.00 13.47
N GLY A 3 11.32 37.92 12.81
CA GLY A 3 9.90 38.13 12.98
C GLY A 3 9.06 37.01 12.38
N LEU A 4 8.13 36.57 13.14
CA LEU A 4 7.00 35.72 12.77
C LEU A 4 6.05 36.56 11.91
N LEU A 5 5.93 36.27 10.63
CA LEU A 5 4.86 36.79 9.79
C LEU A 5 3.67 35.82 9.89
N LEU A 6 2.72 36.16 10.74
CA LEU A 6 1.38 35.59 10.72
C LEU A 6 0.66 36.15 9.49
N PHE A 7 0.41 35.32 8.49
CA PHE A 7 -0.63 35.59 7.50
C PHE A 7 -1.97 35.05 8.05
N ALA A 8 -2.72 35.94 8.67
CA ALA A 8 -4.12 35.70 8.92
C ALA A 8 -4.89 36.01 7.62
N ALA A 9 -5.19 34.99 6.82
CA ALA A 9 -6.17 35.12 5.76
C ALA A 9 -7.56 35.12 6.42
N ALA A 10 -8.14 36.30 6.56
CA ALA A 10 -9.54 36.43 6.93
C ALA A 10 -10.40 36.05 5.74
N CYS A 11 -10.80 34.78 5.64
CA CYS A 11 -11.88 34.37 4.77
C CYS A 11 -13.20 34.87 5.37
N THR A 12 -13.85 35.79 4.68
CA THR A 12 -15.25 36.17 4.92
C THR A 12 -16.13 34.98 4.52
N LEU A 13 -16.59 34.25 5.51
CA LEU A 13 -17.55 33.15 5.39
C LEU A 13 -18.90 33.67 4.92
N GLY A 14 -19.20 33.49 3.64
CA GLY A 14 -20.56 33.23 3.21
C GLY A 14 -20.93 31.83 3.71
N ALA A 15 -22.02 31.72 4.46
CA ALA A 15 -22.44 30.47 5.08
C ALA A 15 -23.02 29.49 4.04
N HIS A 16 -22.15 28.80 3.33
CA HIS A 16 -22.41 27.48 2.77
C HIS A 16 -21.39 26.53 3.43
N ALA A 17 -21.88 25.46 4.03
CA ALA A 17 -21.03 24.46 4.61
C ALA A 17 -20.16 23.87 3.50
N GLN A 18 -18.89 24.23 3.49
CA GLN A 18 -17.93 23.67 2.55
C GLN A 18 -17.65 22.24 3.01
N HIS A 19 -18.21 21.25 2.31
CA HIS A 19 -18.10 19.84 2.67
C HIS A 19 -16.72 19.24 2.32
N ILE A 20 -15.85 20.02 1.68
CA ILE A 20 -14.48 19.65 1.37
C ILE A 20 -13.49 20.66 1.97
N THR A 21 -12.50 20.16 2.69
CA THR A 21 -11.45 20.96 3.32
C THR A 21 -10.11 20.64 2.66
N PRO A 22 -9.50 21.58 1.92
CA PRO A 22 -8.17 21.41 1.37
C PRO A 22 -7.08 21.75 2.39
N TYR A 23 -5.93 21.07 2.27
CA TYR A 23 -4.71 21.29 3.03
C TYR A 23 -3.54 21.42 2.07
N GLU A 24 -3.31 22.65 1.58
CA GLU A 24 -2.23 22.96 0.66
C GLU A 24 -0.86 22.85 1.34
N GLY A 25 0.10 22.28 0.64
CA GLY A 25 1.47 22.09 1.16
C GLY A 25 1.64 20.88 2.07
N HIS A 26 0.63 20.01 2.19
CA HIS A 26 0.66 18.80 3.01
C HIS A 26 0.23 17.55 2.24
N ALA A 27 0.87 16.42 2.53
CA ALA A 27 0.54 15.11 1.98
C ALA A 27 0.15 14.13 3.10
N PHE A 28 -1.04 14.28 3.66
CA PHE A 28 -1.53 13.44 4.75
C PHE A 28 -1.91 12.05 4.26
N SER A 29 -1.02 11.08 4.49
CA SER A 29 -1.18 9.69 4.07
C SER A 29 -2.18 8.88 4.91
N LYS A 30 -2.49 9.33 6.13
CA LYS A 30 -3.44 8.70 7.05
C LYS A 30 -4.40 9.73 7.61
N THR A 31 -5.63 9.29 7.87
CA THR A 31 -6.70 10.15 8.37
C THR A 31 -7.55 9.38 9.36
N SER A 32 -7.99 10.02 10.46
CA SER A 32 -8.95 9.41 11.37
C SER A 32 -10.28 9.13 10.67
N PRO A 33 -11.08 8.16 11.15
CA PRO A 33 -12.37 7.83 10.56
C PRO A 33 -13.36 9.00 10.43
N ASP A 34 -13.24 10.04 11.28
CA ASP A 34 -14.05 11.28 11.23
C ASP A 34 -13.38 12.43 10.46
N GLY A 35 -12.21 12.21 9.87
CA GLY A 35 -11.50 13.19 9.05
C GLY A 35 -10.79 14.31 9.81
N LYS A 36 -10.76 14.29 11.16
CA LYS A 36 -10.23 15.41 11.94
C LYS A 36 -8.74 15.31 12.23
N TRP A 37 -8.21 14.11 12.43
CA TRP A 37 -6.79 13.88 12.64
C TRP A 37 -6.14 13.43 11.35
N LEU A 38 -5.11 14.16 10.94
CA LEU A 38 -4.42 13.97 9.66
C LEU A 38 -2.94 13.74 9.93
N ILE A 39 -2.38 12.72 9.30
CA ILE A 39 -1.01 12.27 9.57
C ILE A 39 -0.20 12.31 8.28
N GLU A 40 0.92 13.02 8.33
CA GLU A 40 1.93 13.03 7.30
C GLU A 40 3.20 12.33 7.82
N GLU A 41 3.71 11.41 7.04
CA GLU A 41 4.94 10.68 7.33
C GLU A 41 5.96 10.95 6.24
N THR A 42 7.08 11.57 6.61
CA THR A 42 8.10 11.98 5.65
C THR A 42 9.49 11.80 6.26
N ASN A 43 10.33 10.95 5.65
CA ASN A 43 11.75 10.78 6.00
C ASN A 43 12.04 10.57 7.50
N GLY A 44 11.22 9.77 8.18
CA GLY A 44 11.37 9.49 9.61
C GLY A 44 10.75 10.52 10.54
N PHE A 45 10.12 11.56 9.98
CA PHE A 45 9.30 12.52 10.73
C PHE A 45 7.83 12.15 10.61
N VAL A 46 7.10 12.36 11.70
CA VAL A 46 5.64 12.23 11.74
C VAL A 46 5.04 13.56 12.14
N ASN A 47 4.23 14.12 11.26
CA ASN A 47 3.45 15.33 11.49
C ASN A 47 2.00 14.93 11.77
N ILE A 48 1.49 15.32 12.93
CA ILE A 48 0.12 15.03 13.38
C ILE A 48 -0.64 16.35 13.37
N HIS A 49 -1.64 16.46 12.51
CA HIS A 49 -2.44 17.67 12.36
C HIS A 49 -3.85 17.46 12.94
N ASP A 50 -4.25 18.37 13.82
CA ASP A 50 -5.62 18.48 14.32
C ASP A 50 -6.42 19.44 13.42
N GLY A 51 -7.20 18.91 12.52
CA GLY A 51 -8.03 19.69 11.59
C GLY A 51 -9.12 20.52 12.28
N ALA A 52 -9.49 20.20 13.52
CA ALA A 52 -10.47 20.97 14.27
C ALA A 52 -9.88 22.26 14.87
N THR A 53 -8.61 22.21 15.30
CA THR A 53 -7.93 23.37 15.92
C THR A 53 -6.90 24.02 15.02
N GLY A 54 -6.45 23.33 13.98
CA GLY A 54 -5.35 23.73 13.09
C GLY A 54 -3.97 23.54 13.73
N ALA A 55 -3.87 22.86 14.89
CA ALA A 55 -2.58 22.58 15.53
C ALA A 55 -1.84 21.46 14.81
N THR A 56 -0.52 21.59 14.70
CA THR A 56 0.37 20.55 14.17
C THR A 56 1.42 20.18 15.20
N TYR A 57 1.65 18.89 15.37
CA TYR A 57 2.64 18.31 16.26
C TYR A 57 3.66 17.55 15.41
N GLU A 58 4.94 17.92 15.52
CA GLU A 58 6.03 17.35 14.75
C GLU A 58 6.90 16.46 15.63
N TYR A 59 7.19 15.25 15.17
CA TYR A 59 8.03 14.27 15.85
C TYR A 59 9.05 13.67 14.89
N GLY A 60 10.26 13.51 15.38
CA GLY A 60 11.41 12.97 14.67
C GLY A 60 12.63 13.87 14.82
N ASP A 61 13.79 13.31 14.57
CA ASP A 61 15.05 14.00 14.40
C ASP A 61 15.88 13.26 13.33
N ASP A 62 17.09 13.71 13.04
CA ASP A 62 17.95 13.14 11.98
C ASP A 62 18.24 11.64 12.16
N PHE A 63 17.95 11.06 13.33
CA PHE A 63 18.22 9.66 13.66
C PHE A 63 17.05 8.94 14.34
N ALA A 64 16.08 9.65 14.86
CA ALA A 64 14.91 9.08 15.52
C ALA A 64 13.82 8.76 14.48
N THR A 65 13.46 7.51 14.38
CA THR A 65 12.47 7.04 13.44
C THR A 65 11.16 6.78 14.18
N TYR A 66 10.17 7.61 13.92
CA TYR A 66 8.77 7.28 14.23
C TYR A 66 8.16 6.71 12.96
N VAL A 67 7.52 5.54 13.07
CA VAL A 67 6.86 4.86 11.96
C VAL A 67 5.39 4.73 12.30
N VAL A 68 4.55 5.21 11.40
CA VAL A 68 3.10 5.10 11.53
C VAL A 68 2.63 3.70 11.12
N GLY A 69 1.60 3.19 11.78
CA GLY A 69 1.01 1.90 11.47
C GLY A 69 0.48 1.80 10.04
N LEU A 70 0.57 0.62 9.45
CA LEU A 70 0.22 0.36 8.04
C LEU A 70 -1.29 0.42 7.77
N GLY A 71 -2.12 0.04 8.76
CA GLY A 71 -3.58 -0.01 8.64
C GLY A 71 -4.28 1.30 9.04
N ASN A 72 -5.44 1.18 9.67
CA ASN A 72 -6.14 2.31 10.29
C ASN A 72 -5.41 2.72 11.56
N SER A 73 -4.48 3.64 11.46
CA SER A 73 -3.51 3.91 12.50
C SER A 73 -3.90 5.01 13.48
N VAL A 74 -4.99 5.76 13.24
CA VAL A 74 -5.41 6.88 14.10
C VAL A 74 -6.90 6.84 14.43
N THR A 75 -7.23 7.07 15.71
CA THR A 75 -8.61 7.13 16.22
C THR A 75 -9.24 8.52 16.03
N ASN A 76 -10.57 8.60 16.18
CA ASN A 76 -11.30 9.89 16.20
C ASN A 76 -10.93 10.78 17.41
N THR A 77 -10.30 10.23 18.44
CA THR A 77 -9.82 10.98 19.62
C THR A 77 -8.35 11.40 19.49
N GLY A 78 -7.71 11.12 18.35
CA GLY A 78 -6.32 11.49 18.10
C GLY A 78 -5.29 10.56 18.75
N ARG A 79 -5.63 9.28 18.96
CA ARG A 79 -4.62 8.27 19.32
C ARG A 79 -4.04 7.67 18.05
N LEU A 80 -2.75 7.83 17.84
CA LEU A 80 -2.00 7.33 16.66
C LEU A 80 -1.10 6.18 17.08
N VAL A 81 -1.16 5.04 16.39
CA VAL A 81 -0.30 3.88 16.66
C VAL A 81 0.84 3.77 15.66
N GLY A 82 1.93 3.13 16.07
CA GLY A 82 3.09 2.93 15.25
C GLY A 82 4.27 2.32 16.02
N CYS A 83 5.46 2.75 15.63
CA CYS A 83 6.73 2.41 16.27
C CYS A 83 7.40 3.69 16.78
N LEU A 84 7.96 3.63 17.98
CA LEU A 84 8.71 4.73 18.57
C LEU A 84 10.17 4.69 18.08
N SER A 85 10.89 5.80 18.32
CA SER A 85 12.32 5.93 17.98
C SER A 85 13.23 4.87 18.60
N ASN A 86 12.81 4.22 19.69
CA ASN A 86 13.52 3.11 20.32
C ASN A 86 13.15 1.73 19.76
N SER A 87 12.48 1.68 18.62
CA SER A 87 11.99 0.48 17.94
C SER A 87 10.90 -0.30 18.69
N LYS A 88 10.28 0.31 19.71
CA LYS A 88 9.16 -0.30 20.42
C LYS A 88 7.82 0.03 19.78
N PRO A 89 6.88 -0.91 19.69
CA PRO A 89 5.51 -0.57 19.32
C PRO A 89 4.90 0.37 20.36
N GLY A 90 4.16 1.36 19.90
CA GLY A 90 3.63 2.38 20.78
C GLY A 90 2.52 3.20 20.16
N TYR A 91 2.09 4.22 20.88
CA TYR A 91 1.08 5.14 20.41
C TYR A 91 1.34 6.56 20.89
N TRP A 92 0.93 7.52 20.09
CA TRP A 92 0.79 8.91 20.49
C TRP A 92 -0.65 9.16 20.96
N ASP A 93 -0.83 10.02 21.97
CA ASP A 93 -2.16 10.37 22.50
C ASP A 93 -2.35 11.89 22.49
N ALA A 94 -3.41 12.36 21.83
CA ALA A 94 -3.72 13.79 21.72
C ALA A 94 -3.99 14.47 23.08
N ALA A 95 -4.50 13.72 24.05
CA ALA A 95 -4.79 14.29 25.37
C ALA A 95 -3.52 14.65 26.16
N THR A 96 -2.45 13.88 25.98
CA THR A 96 -1.15 14.12 26.63
C THR A 96 -0.12 14.75 25.70
N GLN A 97 -0.34 14.68 24.38
CA GLN A 97 0.59 15.10 23.33
C GLN A 97 1.96 14.41 23.45
N THR A 98 1.95 13.15 23.86
CA THR A 98 3.16 12.35 24.09
C THR A 98 3.00 10.94 23.52
N TRP A 99 4.15 10.33 23.18
CA TRP A 99 4.24 8.91 22.85
C TRP A 99 4.30 8.06 24.12
N ALA A 100 3.64 6.91 24.08
CA ALA A 100 3.66 5.88 25.12
C ALA A 100 3.99 4.52 24.50
N GLU A 101 4.77 3.71 25.21
CA GLU A 101 5.10 2.35 24.81
C GLU A 101 3.90 1.41 25.03
N LEU A 102 3.69 0.48 24.10
CA LEU A 102 2.82 -0.67 24.31
C LEU A 102 3.54 -1.73 25.14
N PRO A 103 2.83 -2.52 25.98
CA PRO A 103 3.47 -3.57 26.77
C PRO A 103 4.15 -4.62 25.91
N THR A 104 5.42 -4.90 26.20
CA THR A 104 6.26 -5.93 25.57
C THR A 104 6.90 -6.80 26.67
N LYS A 105 7.31 -8.03 26.31
CA LYS A 105 8.04 -8.90 27.24
C LYS A 105 9.51 -8.48 27.30
N GLU A 106 10.17 -8.72 28.44
CA GLU A 106 11.59 -8.40 28.62
C GLU A 106 12.50 -9.15 27.61
N SER A 107 12.04 -10.34 27.16
CA SER A 107 12.76 -11.17 26.19
C SER A 107 12.51 -10.79 24.73
N ASP A 108 11.63 -9.82 24.45
CA ASP A 108 11.27 -9.48 23.08
C ASP A 108 12.41 -8.75 22.36
N VAL A 109 12.65 -9.14 21.11
CA VAL A 109 13.45 -8.38 20.17
C VAL A 109 12.56 -7.28 19.60
N LEU A 110 13.00 -6.03 19.69
CA LEU A 110 12.12 -4.89 19.36
C LEU A 110 12.28 -4.40 17.93
N TYR A 111 13.44 -4.59 17.32
CA TYR A 111 13.72 -4.13 15.97
C TYR A 111 12.79 -4.79 14.96
N GLY A 112 12.00 -3.95 14.23
CA GLY A 112 10.99 -4.40 13.28
C GLY A 112 9.59 -4.62 13.90
N SER A 113 9.44 -4.51 15.23
CA SER A 113 8.13 -4.57 15.88
C SER A 113 7.31 -3.30 15.59
N LEU A 114 6.02 -3.46 15.26
CA LEU A 114 5.16 -2.35 14.85
C LEU A 114 3.71 -2.56 15.29
N ALA A 115 3.08 -1.51 15.80
CA ALA A 115 1.63 -1.43 15.96
C ALA A 115 1.02 -0.92 14.63
N ASN A 116 0.27 -1.77 13.92
CA ASN A 116 -0.17 -1.49 12.55
C ASN A 116 -1.53 -0.78 12.46
N SER A 117 -2.47 -1.13 13.33
CA SER A 117 -3.83 -0.61 13.26
C SER A 117 -4.45 -0.51 14.65
N ILE A 118 -5.35 0.46 14.81
CA ILE A 118 -6.13 0.68 16.02
C ILE A 118 -7.61 0.83 15.66
N THR A 119 -8.51 0.27 16.49
CA THR A 119 -9.95 0.47 16.33
C THR A 119 -10.35 1.92 16.59
N PRO A 120 -11.44 2.45 16.00
CA PRO A 120 -11.86 3.85 16.16
C PRO A 120 -12.09 4.28 17.61
N ASP A 121 -12.48 3.34 18.49
CA ASP A 121 -12.66 3.55 19.93
C ASP A 121 -11.38 3.40 20.75
N GLY A 122 -10.28 3.00 20.11
CA GLY A 122 -8.98 2.77 20.75
C GLY A 122 -8.88 1.49 21.57
N LYS A 123 -9.85 0.57 21.46
CA LYS A 123 -9.90 -0.61 22.32
C LYS A 123 -8.91 -1.70 21.92
N TYR A 124 -8.75 -1.93 20.63
CA TYR A 124 -7.87 -2.97 20.09
C TYR A 124 -6.80 -2.36 19.21
N ILE A 125 -5.58 -2.86 19.36
CA ILE A 125 -4.44 -2.57 18.48
C ILE A 125 -3.92 -3.89 17.94
N CYS A 126 -3.73 -4.00 16.63
CA CYS A 126 -3.04 -5.15 16.04
C CYS A 126 -1.70 -4.73 15.43
N GLY A 127 -0.80 -5.71 15.28
CA GLY A 127 0.51 -5.44 14.74
C GLY A 127 1.40 -6.67 14.67
N SER A 128 2.70 -6.48 14.77
CA SER A 128 3.70 -7.53 14.76
C SER A 128 4.78 -7.32 15.82
N MET A 129 5.28 -8.43 16.36
CA MET A 129 6.41 -8.46 17.29
C MET A 129 7.55 -9.29 16.70
N ALA A 130 8.77 -8.75 16.76
CA ALA A 130 9.95 -9.48 16.36
C ALA A 130 10.30 -10.59 17.38
N THR A 131 10.73 -11.76 16.88
CA THR A 131 10.93 -12.98 17.69
C THR A 131 12.36 -13.41 17.81
N GLY A 132 13.28 -12.87 17.00
CA GLY A 132 14.65 -13.34 16.97
C GLY A 132 15.59 -12.40 16.22
N ASP A 133 16.78 -12.90 15.92
CA ASP A 133 17.78 -12.13 15.19
C ASP A 133 17.27 -11.85 13.75
N PHE A 134 16.94 -10.60 13.48
CA PHE A 134 16.45 -10.13 12.18
C PHE A 134 17.44 -10.39 11.03
N MET A 135 18.65 -10.77 11.34
CA MET A 135 19.76 -10.95 10.39
C MET A 135 19.95 -12.38 9.91
N GLY A 136 18.94 -13.25 9.96
CA GLY A 136 19.02 -14.46 9.15
C GLY A 136 19.08 -15.79 9.89
N ASN A 137 18.23 -16.00 10.87
CA ASN A 137 17.96 -17.36 11.34
C ASN A 137 16.82 -17.96 10.50
N GLU A 138 17.18 -18.72 9.46
CA GLU A 138 16.24 -19.43 8.58
C GLU A 138 15.31 -20.44 9.29
N SER A 139 15.49 -20.61 10.60
CA SER A 139 14.74 -21.60 11.40
C SER A 139 13.61 -21.01 12.25
N THR A 140 13.42 -19.68 12.26
CA THR A 140 12.38 -19.02 13.07
C THR A 140 11.74 -17.85 12.32
N LEU A 141 10.43 -17.64 12.51
CA LEU A 141 9.76 -16.44 12.00
C LEU A 141 10.43 -15.20 12.60
N ASN A 142 10.69 -14.20 11.75
CA ASN A 142 11.23 -12.92 12.17
C ASN A 142 10.19 -12.06 12.89
N LEU A 143 8.92 -12.12 12.45
CA LEU A 143 7.80 -11.39 13.04
C LEU A 143 6.63 -12.33 13.28
N VAL A 144 5.92 -12.16 14.40
CA VAL A 144 4.64 -12.81 14.69
C VAL A 144 3.52 -11.81 14.84
N PRO A 145 2.29 -12.14 14.39
CA PRO A 145 1.13 -11.27 14.50
C PRO A 145 0.64 -11.19 15.94
N VAL A 146 0.26 -9.99 16.38
CA VAL A 146 -0.15 -9.74 17.77
C VAL A 146 -1.34 -8.78 17.86
N VAL A 147 -2.05 -8.84 19.01
CA VAL A 147 -3.12 -7.91 19.38
C VAL A 147 -2.92 -7.45 20.82
N TRP A 148 -3.00 -6.14 21.04
CA TRP A 148 -3.11 -5.52 22.36
C TRP A 148 -4.56 -5.12 22.63
N THR A 149 -5.03 -5.29 23.85
CA THR A 149 -6.38 -4.91 24.27
C THR A 149 -6.32 -3.89 25.39
N LEU A 150 -7.08 -2.80 25.25
CA LEU A 150 -7.25 -1.80 26.30
C LEU A 150 -8.02 -2.43 27.46
N GLN A 151 -7.48 -2.31 28.67
CA GLN A 151 -8.07 -2.82 29.90
C GLN A 151 -8.94 -1.76 30.59
N ASP A 152 -9.74 -2.19 31.57
CA ASP A 152 -10.65 -1.30 32.32
C ASP A 152 -9.91 -0.21 33.10
N ASP A 153 -8.62 -0.38 33.38
CA ASP A 153 -7.78 0.62 34.07
C ASP A 153 -7.25 1.72 33.11
N GLY A 154 -7.59 1.64 31.82
CA GLY A 154 -7.16 2.59 30.80
C GLY A 154 -5.79 2.32 30.18
N ASN A 155 -5.13 1.22 30.57
CA ASN A 155 -3.85 0.80 30.00
C ASN A 155 -4.05 -0.38 29.04
N TYR A 156 -3.15 -0.53 28.05
CA TYR A 156 -3.14 -1.74 27.25
C TYR A 156 -2.53 -2.89 28.05
N GLY A 157 -3.17 -4.07 27.95
CA GLY A 157 -2.62 -5.32 28.48
C GLY A 157 -1.45 -5.84 27.63
N MET A 158 -0.75 -6.87 28.15
CA MET A 158 0.26 -7.60 27.36
C MET A 158 -0.39 -8.16 26.09
N TYR A 159 0.34 -8.12 24.97
CA TYR A 159 -0.15 -8.62 23.70
C TYR A 159 -0.47 -10.12 23.72
N GLU A 160 -1.48 -10.49 22.94
CA GLU A 160 -1.82 -11.87 22.56
C GLU A 160 -1.22 -12.16 21.19
N VAL A 161 -0.50 -13.28 21.05
CA VAL A 161 0.01 -13.74 19.76
C VAL A 161 -1.10 -14.44 19.00
N LEU A 162 -1.34 -14.02 17.75
CA LEU A 162 -2.30 -14.68 16.88
C LEU A 162 -1.69 -15.96 16.30
N PRO A 163 -2.52 -17.02 16.09
CA PRO A 163 -2.02 -18.25 15.48
C PRO A 163 -1.60 -17.99 14.03
N HIS A 164 -0.57 -18.70 13.56
CA HIS A 164 -0.04 -18.58 12.22
C HIS A 164 0.49 -19.94 11.74
N PRO A 165 0.68 -20.17 10.42
CA PRO A 165 1.36 -21.36 9.92
C PRO A 165 2.77 -21.49 10.46
N GLU A 166 3.18 -22.70 10.82
CA GLU A 166 4.57 -23.01 11.21
C GLU A 166 5.48 -23.14 9.98
N VAL A 167 4.89 -23.49 8.85
CA VAL A 167 5.58 -23.63 7.56
C VAL A 167 4.76 -22.96 6.45
N ASP A 168 5.43 -22.46 5.42
CA ASP A 168 4.82 -21.94 4.22
C ASP A 168 4.37 -23.08 3.28
N PHE A 169 3.86 -22.73 2.10
CA PHE A 169 3.39 -23.70 1.13
C PHE A 169 4.49 -24.55 0.47
N LEU A 170 5.78 -24.17 0.66
CA LEU A 170 6.95 -24.94 0.25
C LEU A 170 7.52 -25.79 1.39
N GLY A 171 6.87 -25.83 2.56
CA GLY A 171 7.30 -26.59 3.74
C GLY A 171 8.49 -25.97 4.47
N LYS A 172 8.79 -24.69 4.23
CA LYS A 172 9.84 -23.93 4.92
C LYS A 172 9.24 -23.04 6.00
N VAL A 173 10.03 -22.68 7.01
CA VAL A 173 9.62 -21.67 7.99
C VAL A 173 9.43 -20.34 7.27
N PRO A 174 8.25 -19.70 7.36
CA PRO A 174 7.99 -18.42 6.70
C PRO A 174 8.94 -17.33 7.21
N GLN A 175 9.20 -16.32 6.41
CA GLN A 175 10.01 -15.18 6.84
C GLN A 175 9.34 -14.43 7.98
N TYR A 176 8.04 -14.11 7.83
CA TYR A 176 7.24 -13.48 8.88
C TYR A 176 5.73 -13.64 8.66
N ALA A 177 5.00 -13.48 9.75
CA ALA A 177 3.57 -13.27 9.74
C ALA A 177 3.23 -11.97 10.49
N THR A 178 2.22 -11.24 10.01
CA THR A 178 1.81 -9.95 10.59
C THR A 178 0.30 -9.88 10.74
N ALA A 179 -0.19 -8.97 11.60
CA ALA A 179 -1.57 -8.49 11.60
C ALA A 179 -1.57 -7.01 11.18
N ILE A 180 -2.36 -6.66 10.17
CA ILE A 180 -2.33 -5.33 9.55
C ILE A 180 -3.57 -4.52 9.90
N ALA A 181 -4.75 -5.15 9.94
CA ALA A 181 -5.99 -4.48 10.30
C ALA A 181 -6.85 -5.36 11.21
N ILE A 182 -7.66 -4.71 12.04
CA ILE A 182 -8.57 -5.36 12.99
C ILE A 182 -9.94 -4.67 12.93
N SER A 183 -11.04 -5.46 13.01
CA SER A 183 -12.41 -4.95 13.02
C SER A 183 -12.72 -4.18 14.31
N ASP A 184 -13.71 -3.28 14.25
CA ASP A 184 -14.11 -2.42 15.37
C ASP A 184 -14.51 -3.21 16.64
N ASP A 185 -15.08 -4.40 16.45
CA ASP A 185 -15.48 -5.29 17.54
C ASP A 185 -14.33 -6.19 18.05
N GLY A 186 -13.16 -6.15 17.40
CA GLY A 186 -12.00 -6.97 17.74
C GLY A 186 -12.19 -8.47 17.52
N GLN A 187 -13.16 -8.89 16.67
CA GLN A 187 -13.44 -10.30 16.41
C GLN A 187 -12.80 -10.83 15.11
N THR A 188 -12.47 -9.92 14.20
CA THR A 188 -11.84 -10.25 12.91
C THR A 188 -10.57 -9.42 12.75
N ALA A 189 -9.49 -10.04 12.31
CA ALA A 189 -8.30 -9.32 11.89
C ALA A 189 -7.80 -9.91 10.56
N ILE A 190 -7.04 -9.10 9.83
CA ILE A 190 -6.41 -9.52 8.58
C ILE A 190 -4.93 -9.19 8.63
N GLY A 191 -4.14 -10.07 8.05
CA GLY A 191 -2.69 -9.92 8.01
C GLY A 191 -2.09 -10.69 6.86
N GLN A 192 -0.80 -10.94 6.94
CA GLN A 192 -0.04 -11.55 5.85
C GLN A 192 0.97 -12.54 6.38
N LEU A 193 1.20 -13.57 5.58
CA LEU A 193 2.29 -14.52 5.69
C LEU A 193 3.22 -14.32 4.50
N VAL A 194 4.48 -14.04 4.75
CA VAL A 194 5.52 -13.98 3.71
C VAL A 194 6.32 -15.26 3.77
N ASP A 195 6.43 -15.93 2.63
CA ASP A 195 7.15 -17.21 2.52
C ASP A 195 8.64 -17.07 2.86
N ASN A 196 9.33 -18.19 2.99
CA ASN A 196 10.75 -18.21 3.34
C ASN A 196 11.64 -17.45 2.35
N SER A 197 11.28 -17.45 1.07
CA SER A 197 12.02 -16.72 0.03
C SER A 197 11.80 -15.21 0.05
N GLY A 198 10.71 -14.73 0.68
CA GLY A 198 10.31 -13.33 0.69
C GLY A 198 9.61 -12.88 -0.61
N PHE A 199 9.35 -13.80 -1.54
CA PHE A 199 8.73 -13.46 -2.84
C PHE A 199 7.23 -13.64 -2.87
N TYR A 200 6.69 -14.52 -2.03
CA TYR A 200 5.26 -14.81 -2.03
C TYR A 200 4.61 -14.37 -0.73
N THR A 201 3.47 -13.72 -0.88
CA THR A 201 2.69 -13.25 0.25
C THR A 201 1.28 -13.84 0.19
N LEU A 202 0.86 -14.47 1.28
CA LEU A 202 -0.47 -15.01 1.47
C LEU A 202 -1.25 -14.14 2.47
N THR A 203 -2.54 -13.95 2.23
CA THR A 203 -3.40 -13.30 3.21
C THR A 203 -3.73 -14.25 4.35
N LEU A 204 -3.59 -13.76 5.59
CA LEU A 204 -4.07 -14.43 6.81
C LEU A 204 -5.34 -13.75 7.30
N LEU A 205 -6.44 -14.50 7.35
CA LEU A 205 -7.69 -14.06 7.94
C LEU A 205 -7.82 -14.67 9.33
N TYR A 206 -7.87 -13.84 10.36
CA TYR A 206 -8.02 -14.24 11.76
C TYR A 206 -9.46 -14.04 12.23
N ARG A 207 -9.94 -14.98 13.01
CA ARG A 207 -11.25 -14.91 13.65
C ARG A 207 -11.18 -15.36 15.09
N LYS A 208 -11.94 -14.68 15.93
CA LYS A 208 -12.13 -15.04 17.33
C LYS A 208 -13.44 -15.83 17.48
N ASP A 209 -13.37 -17.00 18.11
CA ASP A 209 -14.55 -17.81 18.38
C ASP A 209 -15.34 -17.27 19.59
N ALA A 210 -16.47 -17.93 19.92
CA ALA A 210 -17.33 -17.54 21.03
C ALA A 210 -16.65 -17.67 22.41
N GLU A 211 -15.63 -18.51 22.51
CA GLU A 211 -14.80 -18.71 23.70
C GLU A 211 -13.65 -17.68 23.77
N GLY A 212 -13.52 -16.82 22.77
CA GLY A 212 -12.50 -15.77 22.68
C GLY A 212 -11.15 -16.24 22.16
N LYS A 213 -11.07 -17.43 21.55
CA LYS A 213 -9.85 -17.98 21.00
C LYS A 213 -9.70 -17.62 19.52
N TRP A 214 -8.51 -17.14 19.13
CA TRP A 214 -8.18 -16.87 17.75
C TRP A 214 -7.89 -18.14 16.94
N SER A 215 -8.37 -18.14 15.71
CA SER A 215 -7.99 -19.07 14.65
C SER A 215 -7.59 -18.30 13.40
N TYR A 216 -6.92 -18.96 12.45
CA TYR A 216 -6.61 -18.37 11.16
C TYR A 216 -7.07 -19.25 10.01
N SER A 217 -7.26 -18.63 8.86
CA SER A 217 -7.41 -19.29 7.56
C SER A 217 -6.65 -18.52 6.49
N ILE A 218 -6.29 -19.19 5.41
CA ILE A 218 -5.69 -18.58 4.20
C ILE A 218 -6.78 -18.62 3.13
N PRO A 219 -7.41 -17.47 2.79
CA PRO A 219 -8.45 -17.44 1.78
C PRO A 219 -7.88 -17.76 0.39
N HIS A 220 -8.47 -18.69 -0.30
CA HIS A 220 -8.22 -19.05 -1.70
C HIS A 220 -6.73 -19.17 -2.08
N PRO A 221 -5.96 -20.04 -1.39
CA PRO A 221 -4.54 -20.22 -1.69
C PRO A 221 -4.31 -20.72 -3.12
N GLU A 222 -5.31 -21.36 -3.75
CA GLU A 222 -5.29 -21.81 -5.13
C GLU A 222 -5.17 -20.66 -6.15
N LEU A 223 -5.42 -19.44 -5.76
CA LEU A 223 -5.14 -18.25 -6.59
C LEU A 223 -3.64 -17.90 -6.62
N ILE A 224 -2.86 -18.45 -5.68
CA ILE A 224 -1.43 -18.19 -5.56
C ILE A 224 -0.62 -19.37 -6.08
N TYR A 225 -1.01 -20.62 -5.73
CA TYR A 225 -0.26 -21.83 -6.11
C TYR A 225 -1.17 -23.04 -6.30
N ASP A 226 -0.73 -23.95 -7.16
CA ASP A 226 -1.34 -25.27 -7.31
C ASP A 226 -0.73 -26.23 -6.26
N ALA A 227 -1.53 -26.63 -5.27
CA ALA A 227 -1.06 -27.45 -4.17
C ALA A 227 -0.60 -28.86 -4.60
N GLU A 228 -1.18 -29.44 -5.67
CA GLU A 228 -0.77 -30.76 -6.19
C GLU A 228 0.57 -30.63 -6.91
N ALA A 229 0.74 -29.58 -7.72
CA ALA A 229 1.99 -29.30 -8.42
C ALA A 229 3.13 -28.97 -7.44
N VAL A 230 2.85 -28.17 -6.42
CA VAL A 230 3.83 -27.87 -5.36
C VAL A 230 4.24 -29.14 -4.61
N ALA A 231 3.30 -30.01 -4.24
CA ALA A 231 3.61 -31.26 -3.57
C ALA A 231 4.42 -32.25 -4.45
N ALA A 232 4.42 -32.06 -5.77
CA ALA A 232 5.19 -32.86 -6.72
C ALA A 232 6.56 -32.28 -7.05
N LEU A 233 6.92 -31.10 -6.51
CA LEU A 233 8.24 -30.52 -6.72
C LEU A 233 9.35 -31.42 -6.19
N PRO A 234 10.49 -31.53 -6.91
CA PRO A 234 11.65 -32.19 -6.37
C PRO A 234 12.22 -31.40 -5.17
N GLU A 235 13.06 -32.04 -4.39
CA GLU A 235 13.86 -31.32 -3.40
C GLU A 235 14.63 -30.16 -4.09
N PRO A 236 14.63 -28.95 -3.52
CA PRO A 236 15.43 -27.85 -4.06
C PRO A 236 16.92 -28.23 -4.05
N PRO A 237 17.73 -27.69 -4.97
CA PRO A 237 19.16 -27.88 -4.93
C PRO A 237 19.74 -27.52 -3.56
N GLY A 238 20.77 -28.25 -3.13
CA GLY A 238 21.41 -28.03 -1.84
C GLY A 238 22.02 -26.63 -1.68
N ALA A 239 22.90 -26.46 -0.69
CA ALA A 239 23.57 -25.17 -0.51
C ALA A 239 24.46 -24.84 -1.72
N THR A 240 24.50 -23.57 -2.08
CA THR A 240 25.38 -23.05 -3.13
C THR A 240 26.84 -23.44 -2.84
N PRO A 241 27.57 -24.02 -3.79
CA PRO A 241 28.98 -24.32 -3.63
C PRO A 241 29.76 -23.10 -3.15
N LYS A 242 30.66 -23.33 -2.22
CA LYS A 242 31.46 -22.26 -1.63
C LYS A 242 32.68 -21.99 -2.50
N TYR A 243 32.90 -20.71 -2.86
CA TYR A 243 34.15 -20.35 -3.52
C TYR A 243 35.36 -20.69 -2.63
N PRO A 244 36.41 -21.31 -3.16
CA PRO A 244 37.60 -21.66 -2.40
C PRO A 244 38.27 -20.41 -1.80
N ASP A 245 38.64 -20.49 -0.52
CA ASP A 245 39.42 -19.44 0.13
C ASP A 245 40.92 -19.74 -0.05
N ALA A 246 41.63 -18.84 -0.74
CA ALA A 246 43.08 -19.01 -0.98
C ALA A 246 43.87 -19.15 0.34
N ALA A 247 43.37 -18.59 1.44
CA ALA A 247 44.03 -18.73 2.76
C ALA A 247 44.09 -20.17 3.26
N GLU A 248 43.19 -21.05 2.80
CA GLU A 248 43.21 -22.48 3.17
C GLU A 248 44.42 -23.24 2.54
N TYR A 249 44.96 -22.68 1.47
CA TYR A 249 46.09 -23.27 0.69
C TYR A 249 47.43 -22.62 0.99
N MET A 250 47.49 -21.66 1.94
CA MET A 250 48.73 -21.06 2.41
C MET A 250 49.46 -21.95 3.43
N ASP A 251 50.75 -22.06 3.26
CA ASP A 251 51.62 -22.54 4.36
C ASP A 251 51.86 -21.43 5.40
N ASP A 252 52.56 -21.73 6.47
CA ASP A 252 52.80 -20.77 7.54
C ASP A 252 53.63 -19.57 7.07
N ALA A 253 54.58 -19.74 6.15
CA ALA A 253 55.40 -18.66 5.61
C ALA A 253 54.59 -17.74 4.70
N ALA A 254 53.67 -18.29 3.89
CA ALA A 254 52.76 -17.54 3.07
C ALA A 254 51.79 -16.70 3.92
N ARG A 255 51.27 -17.25 5.00
CA ARG A 255 50.39 -16.52 5.93
C ARG A 255 51.10 -15.37 6.62
N GLU A 256 52.35 -15.58 7.07
CA GLU A 256 53.16 -14.50 7.66
C GLU A 256 53.44 -13.39 6.63
N ALA A 257 53.77 -13.76 5.39
CA ALA A 257 54.02 -12.80 4.31
C ALA A 257 52.76 -12.02 3.93
N TYR A 258 51.61 -12.69 3.84
CA TYR A 258 50.34 -12.05 3.59
C TYR A 258 49.96 -11.08 4.73
N GLN A 259 50.09 -11.47 5.98
CA GLN A 259 49.83 -10.59 7.12
C GLN A 259 50.73 -9.36 7.10
N ALA A 260 52.01 -9.51 6.79
CA ALA A 260 52.92 -8.37 6.64
C ALA A 260 52.51 -7.43 5.49
N ALA A 261 51.97 -7.98 4.39
CA ALA A 261 51.46 -7.20 3.28
C ALA A 261 50.17 -6.43 3.66
N ILE A 262 49.28 -7.05 4.43
CA ILE A 262 48.09 -6.41 4.99
C ILE A 262 48.48 -5.26 5.93
N ASP A 263 49.43 -5.46 6.82
CA ASP A 263 49.92 -4.40 7.72
C ASP A 263 50.53 -3.23 6.95
N ALA A 264 51.28 -3.50 5.87
CA ALA A 264 51.83 -2.50 4.98
C ALA A 264 50.75 -1.76 4.18
N TYR A 265 49.70 -2.48 3.76
CA TYR A 265 48.52 -1.87 3.08
C TYR A 265 47.81 -0.87 3.99
N TYR A 266 47.51 -1.21 5.24
CA TYR A 266 46.88 -0.28 6.16
C TYR A 266 47.76 0.94 6.48
N GLN A 267 49.06 0.77 6.56
CA GLN A 267 49.98 1.92 6.68
C GLN A 267 49.95 2.81 5.44
N ALA A 268 49.91 2.23 4.25
CA ALA A 268 49.80 3.01 3.00
C ALA A 268 48.44 3.72 2.85
N ILE A 269 47.35 3.11 3.33
CA ILE A 269 46.04 3.77 3.45
C ILE A 269 46.12 5.01 4.36
N ASP A 270 46.75 4.89 5.53
CA ASP A 270 46.94 5.99 6.46
C ASP A 270 47.79 7.10 5.81
N ASP A 271 48.86 6.74 5.11
CA ASP A 271 49.73 7.69 4.38
C ASP A 271 48.96 8.43 3.26
N TYR A 272 48.08 7.73 2.52
CA TYR A 272 47.20 8.32 1.53
C TYR A 272 46.24 9.35 2.15
N TYR A 273 45.51 8.98 3.21
CA TYR A 273 44.55 9.89 3.85
C TYR A 273 45.24 11.06 4.58
N ASN A 274 46.48 10.89 5.00
CA ASN A 274 47.27 11.96 5.58
C ASN A 274 47.99 12.85 4.53
N GLY A 275 47.82 12.60 3.23
CA GLY A 275 48.40 13.36 2.14
C GLY A 275 49.92 13.16 1.98
N VAL A 276 50.46 12.02 2.47
CA VAL A 276 51.87 11.63 2.31
C VAL A 276 52.11 11.07 0.90
N THR A 277 51.09 10.45 0.30
CA THR A 277 51.10 9.95 -1.07
C THR A 277 49.76 10.24 -1.76
N ASP A 278 49.81 10.42 -3.09
CA ASP A 278 48.61 10.62 -3.91
C ASP A 278 48.10 9.31 -4.53
N GLU A 279 48.80 8.20 -4.33
CA GLU A 279 48.44 6.88 -4.87
C GLU A 279 47.74 6.05 -3.82
N PHE A 280 46.50 5.60 -4.16
CA PHE A 280 45.75 4.71 -3.31
C PHE A 280 46.30 3.29 -3.44
N PRO A 281 46.64 2.60 -2.34
CA PRO A 281 47.27 1.29 -2.42
C PRO A 281 46.30 0.20 -2.85
N ASP A 282 46.80 -0.79 -3.61
CA ASP A 282 46.04 -1.99 -3.93
C ASP A 282 46.00 -2.94 -2.74
N TYR A 283 44.82 -3.54 -2.50
CA TYR A 283 44.65 -4.54 -1.48
C TYR A 283 45.42 -5.84 -1.85
N PRO A 284 46.22 -6.41 -0.96
CA PRO A 284 46.98 -7.64 -1.25
C PRO A 284 46.06 -8.81 -1.58
N ASN A 285 46.32 -9.48 -2.72
CA ASN A 285 45.56 -10.65 -3.09
C ASN A 285 46.15 -11.89 -2.44
N GLN A 286 45.36 -12.65 -1.70
CA GLN A 286 45.81 -13.87 -0.98
C GLN A 286 46.51 -14.87 -1.90
N SER A 287 46.00 -15.05 -3.13
CA SER A 287 46.56 -16.03 -4.08
C SER A 287 48.01 -15.72 -4.51
N ASP A 288 48.47 -14.47 -4.39
CA ASP A 288 49.82 -14.08 -4.78
C ASP A 288 50.88 -14.59 -3.82
N PHE A 289 50.47 -14.96 -2.60
CA PHE A 289 51.35 -15.45 -1.56
C PHE A 289 51.46 -16.98 -1.51
N LEU A 290 50.68 -17.70 -2.31
CA LEU A 290 50.75 -19.16 -2.39
C LEU A 290 52.08 -19.63 -3.00
N ASP A 291 52.65 -20.68 -2.46
CA ASP A 291 53.76 -21.39 -3.12
C ASP A 291 53.25 -22.18 -4.34
N GLU A 292 54.13 -22.79 -5.08
CA GLU A 292 53.77 -23.54 -6.30
C GLU A 292 52.79 -24.69 -6.02
N ALA A 293 52.93 -25.36 -4.89
CA ALA A 293 52.01 -26.44 -4.48
C ALA A 293 50.64 -25.90 -4.06
N GLY A 294 50.62 -24.80 -3.30
CA GLY A 294 49.40 -24.10 -2.89
C GLY A 294 48.65 -23.53 -4.10
N LYS A 295 49.36 -22.91 -5.08
CA LYS A 295 48.75 -22.44 -6.33
C LYS A 295 48.10 -23.57 -7.09
N ALA A 296 48.82 -24.69 -7.31
CA ALA A 296 48.27 -25.84 -8.02
C ALA A 296 47.03 -26.44 -7.32
N ALA A 297 47.06 -26.50 -5.98
CA ALA A 297 45.91 -26.99 -5.21
C ALA A 297 44.73 -26.02 -5.23
N TYR A 298 44.98 -24.72 -5.15
CA TYR A 298 43.96 -23.70 -5.24
C TYR A 298 43.31 -23.61 -6.64
N GLU A 299 44.09 -23.68 -7.72
CA GLU A 299 43.62 -23.78 -9.10
C GLU A 299 42.73 -25.01 -9.28
N ALA A 300 43.13 -26.17 -8.78
CA ALA A 300 42.32 -27.38 -8.86
C ALA A 300 41.00 -27.25 -8.06
N ALA A 301 41.01 -26.54 -6.94
CA ALA A 301 39.80 -26.26 -6.18
C ALA A 301 38.86 -25.26 -6.90
N ILE A 302 39.42 -24.25 -7.58
CA ILE A 302 38.64 -23.34 -8.44
C ILE A 302 38.02 -24.11 -9.61
N ASP A 303 38.76 -25.00 -10.25
CA ASP A 303 38.22 -25.81 -11.38
C ASP A 303 37.07 -26.72 -10.88
N LEU A 304 37.22 -27.32 -9.69
CA LEU A 304 36.14 -28.09 -9.07
C LEU A 304 34.93 -27.21 -8.75
N TYR A 305 35.15 -26.07 -8.10
CA TYR A 305 34.12 -25.12 -7.81
C TYR A 305 33.35 -24.66 -9.07
N ASN A 306 34.08 -24.31 -10.14
CA ASN A 306 33.46 -23.90 -11.40
C ASN A 306 32.56 -24.99 -12.00
N LYS A 307 32.95 -26.25 -11.85
CA LYS A 307 32.11 -27.38 -12.26
C LYS A 307 30.87 -27.50 -11.38
N GLU A 308 31.06 -27.53 -10.05
CA GLU A 308 29.97 -27.70 -9.08
C GLU A 308 28.98 -26.53 -9.12
N ILE A 309 29.44 -25.29 -9.28
CA ILE A 309 28.57 -24.12 -9.37
C ILE A 309 27.74 -24.12 -10.66
N ASN A 310 28.30 -24.58 -11.79
CA ASN A 310 27.54 -24.72 -13.02
C ASN A 310 26.48 -25.83 -12.89
N GLU A 311 26.82 -26.98 -12.32
CA GLU A 311 25.88 -28.07 -12.05
C GLU A 311 24.75 -27.59 -11.11
N TYR A 312 25.10 -26.84 -10.06
CA TYR A 312 24.12 -26.24 -9.15
C TYR A 312 23.15 -25.29 -9.87
N TRP A 313 23.64 -24.38 -10.72
CA TRP A 313 22.79 -23.46 -11.45
C TRP A 313 21.91 -24.14 -12.48
N ASP A 314 22.39 -25.22 -13.13
CA ASP A 314 21.58 -26.02 -14.04
C ASP A 314 20.45 -26.76 -13.32
N GLU A 315 20.70 -27.27 -12.12
CA GLU A 315 19.67 -27.89 -11.27
C GLU A 315 18.70 -26.86 -10.71
N TYR A 316 19.22 -25.73 -10.26
CA TYR A 316 18.40 -24.62 -9.75
C TYR A 316 17.48 -24.06 -10.82
N ALA A 317 17.94 -23.89 -12.05
CA ALA A 317 17.12 -23.43 -13.15
C ALA A 317 15.97 -24.40 -13.45
N LYS A 318 16.22 -25.70 -13.44
CA LYS A 318 15.16 -26.73 -13.62
C LYS A 318 14.16 -26.71 -12.47
N TYR A 319 14.63 -26.57 -11.22
CA TYR A 319 13.76 -26.46 -10.07
C TYR A 319 12.88 -25.20 -10.17
N THR A 320 13.48 -24.06 -10.52
CA THR A 320 12.76 -22.78 -10.67
C THR A 320 11.70 -22.85 -11.77
N GLU A 321 11.99 -23.51 -12.90
CA GLU A 321 11.00 -23.71 -13.97
C GLU A 321 9.78 -24.50 -13.48
N LEU A 322 10.00 -25.57 -12.71
CA LEU A 322 8.91 -26.35 -12.12
C LEU A 322 8.14 -25.58 -11.05
N LEU A 323 8.85 -24.82 -10.21
CA LEU A 323 8.25 -23.95 -9.21
C LEU A 323 7.40 -22.85 -9.87
N ASP A 324 7.91 -22.22 -10.92
CA ASP A 324 7.18 -21.20 -11.68
C ASP A 324 5.91 -21.76 -12.35
N ALA A 325 5.94 -23.02 -12.77
CA ALA A 325 4.76 -23.70 -13.30
C ALA A 325 3.74 -24.05 -12.18
N ALA A 326 4.22 -24.37 -10.97
CA ALA A 326 3.38 -24.74 -9.83
C ALA A 326 2.78 -23.52 -9.12
N VAL A 327 3.50 -22.39 -9.14
CA VAL A 327 3.00 -21.12 -8.60
C VAL A 327 2.31 -20.36 -9.73
N THR A 328 0.98 -20.20 -9.62
CA THR A 328 0.14 -19.60 -10.66
C THR A 328 0.48 -18.13 -10.97
N GLY A 329 1.43 -17.55 -10.24
CA GLY A 329 1.97 -16.24 -10.52
C GLY A 329 1.29 -15.11 -9.76
N TYR A 330 0.44 -15.42 -8.79
CA TYR A 330 -0.22 -14.42 -7.98
C TYR A 330 0.41 -14.35 -6.59
N SER A 331 0.62 -13.13 -6.11
CA SER A 331 0.84 -12.88 -4.70
C SER A 331 -0.10 -11.77 -4.24
N TYR A 332 -0.51 -11.78 -2.96
CA TYR A 332 -1.20 -10.65 -2.37
C TYR A 332 -0.17 -9.61 -1.96
N ASN A 333 -0.35 -8.36 -2.41
CA ASN A 333 0.58 -7.28 -2.07
C ASN A 333 0.42 -6.89 -0.60
N TRP A 334 1.53 -6.75 0.11
CA TRP A 334 1.54 -6.50 1.56
C TRP A 334 1.25 -5.05 1.96
N ASN A 335 1.34 -4.09 1.03
CA ASN A 335 1.22 -2.67 1.37
C ASN A 335 -0.22 -2.13 1.35
N SER A 336 -1.20 -2.93 0.95
CA SER A 336 -2.54 -2.43 0.64
C SER A 336 -3.69 -3.25 1.22
N VAL A 337 -3.43 -4.04 2.26
CA VAL A 337 -4.49 -4.79 2.93
C VAL A 337 -5.32 -3.84 3.79
N SER A 338 -6.63 -3.80 3.55
CA SER A 338 -7.61 -3.07 4.36
C SER A 338 -8.76 -3.97 4.81
N LEU A 339 -9.33 -3.66 5.96
CA LEU A 339 -10.46 -4.38 6.55
C LEU A 339 -11.56 -3.36 6.88
N SER A 340 -12.82 -3.71 6.58
CA SER A 340 -13.98 -2.91 6.99
C SER A 340 -14.14 -2.91 8.52
N GLY A 341 -14.73 -1.85 9.08
CA GLY A 341 -14.95 -1.72 10.52
C GLY A 341 -15.77 -2.89 11.09
N ASN A 342 -16.77 -3.34 10.36
CA ASN A 342 -17.62 -4.48 10.76
C ASN A 342 -16.99 -5.87 10.51
N GLY A 343 -15.77 -5.95 9.98
CA GLY A 343 -15.05 -7.20 9.72
C GLY A 343 -15.62 -8.09 8.63
N LYS A 344 -16.55 -7.58 7.78
CA LYS A 344 -17.24 -8.38 6.75
C LYS A 344 -16.58 -8.28 5.38
N PHE A 345 -15.76 -7.28 5.15
CA PHE A 345 -15.10 -7.07 3.87
C PHE A 345 -13.64 -6.74 4.09
N ALA A 346 -12.80 -7.25 3.20
CA ALA A 346 -11.41 -6.82 3.09
C ALA A 346 -11.10 -6.48 1.63
N ALA A 347 -10.07 -5.68 1.42
CA ALA A 347 -9.55 -5.36 0.09
C ALA A 347 -8.03 -5.45 0.08
N THR A 348 -7.51 -5.95 -1.04
CA THR A 348 -6.07 -6.07 -1.32
C THR A 348 -5.87 -6.22 -2.83
N GLU A 349 -4.66 -6.53 -3.29
CA GLU A 349 -4.38 -6.87 -4.69
C GLU A 349 -3.82 -8.27 -4.84
N LEU A 350 -4.15 -8.87 -6.00
CA LEU A 350 -3.41 -9.98 -6.57
C LEU A 350 -2.35 -9.42 -7.52
N THR A 351 -1.09 -9.71 -7.26
CA THR A 351 0.01 -9.36 -8.14
C THR A 351 0.41 -10.59 -8.95
N MET A 352 0.26 -10.49 -10.26
CA MET A 352 0.69 -11.54 -11.18
C MET A 352 2.20 -11.46 -11.42
N ARG A 353 2.85 -12.60 -11.58
CA ARG A 353 4.20 -12.63 -12.13
C ARG A 353 4.22 -12.16 -13.58
N SER A 354 5.31 -11.53 -13.97
CA SER A 354 5.56 -11.25 -15.38
C SER A 354 5.68 -12.57 -16.15
N ALA A 355 5.10 -12.62 -17.35
CA ALA A 355 5.25 -13.76 -18.26
C ALA A 355 6.73 -14.04 -18.65
N THR A 356 7.62 -13.07 -18.44
CA THR A 356 9.06 -13.20 -18.66
C THR A 356 9.83 -13.73 -17.45
N GLY A 357 9.14 -14.07 -16.34
CA GLY A 357 9.73 -14.63 -15.13
C GLY A 357 10.44 -13.61 -14.21
N TRP A 358 10.64 -12.38 -14.65
CA TRP A 358 11.27 -11.33 -13.85
C TRP A 358 10.34 -10.11 -13.73
N GLY A 359 10.10 -9.70 -12.50
CA GLY A 359 9.34 -8.50 -12.20
C GLY A 359 7.85 -8.73 -11.95
N ILE A 360 7.18 -7.63 -11.61
CA ILE A 360 5.74 -7.58 -11.40
C ILE A 360 5.07 -7.55 -12.76
N GLY A 361 4.15 -8.48 -12.99
CA GLY A 361 3.25 -8.46 -14.13
C GLY A 361 2.07 -7.53 -13.85
N LYS A 362 0.86 -8.08 -13.96
CA LYS A 362 -0.37 -7.33 -13.75
C LYS A 362 -0.75 -7.27 -12.27
N VAL A 363 -1.20 -6.12 -11.79
CA VAL A 363 -1.79 -5.92 -10.46
C VAL A 363 -3.30 -5.82 -10.60
N VAL A 364 -4.03 -6.67 -9.87
CA VAL A 364 -5.49 -6.75 -9.96
C VAL A 364 -6.09 -6.48 -8.57
N PRO A 365 -6.94 -5.46 -8.42
CA PRO A 365 -7.59 -5.19 -7.15
C PRO A 365 -8.64 -6.28 -6.85
N VAL A 366 -8.72 -6.68 -5.58
CA VAL A 366 -9.67 -7.68 -5.12
C VAL A 366 -10.41 -7.22 -3.87
N ARG A 367 -11.66 -7.67 -3.75
CA ARG A 367 -12.44 -7.60 -2.52
C ARG A 367 -12.64 -9.01 -1.98
N MET A 368 -12.55 -9.15 -0.67
CA MET A 368 -12.89 -10.39 0.03
C MET A 368 -14.19 -10.17 0.80
N ASP A 369 -15.20 -10.98 0.50
CA ASP A 369 -16.48 -11.01 1.22
C ASP A 369 -16.37 -12.06 2.31
N ILE A 370 -16.17 -11.60 3.57
CA ILE A 370 -15.87 -12.43 4.72
C ILE A 370 -17.16 -12.94 5.36
N SER A 371 -17.31 -14.25 5.41
CA SER A 371 -18.41 -14.93 6.12
C SER A 371 -17.89 -15.75 7.29
N ALA A 372 -18.80 -16.34 8.09
CA ALA A 372 -18.41 -17.25 9.17
C ALA A 372 -17.67 -18.50 8.67
N GLU A 373 -17.89 -18.90 7.42
CA GLU A 373 -17.36 -20.14 6.82
C GLU A 373 -16.06 -19.92 6.05
N GLY A 374 -15.76 -18.68 5.64
CA GLY A 374 -14.58 -18.36 4.84
C GLY A 374 -14.56 -16.91 4.34
N ALA A 375 -13.87 -16.70 3.25
CA ALA A 375 -13.89 -15.45 2.51
C ALA A 375 -13.98 -15.78 1.01
N ASP A 376 -14.98 -15.21 0.33
CA ASP A 376 -15.05 -15.25 -1.12
C ASP A 376 -14.16 -14.13 -1.69
N VAL A 377 -13.26 -14.46 -2.62
CA VAL A 377 -12.37 -13.50 -3.26
C VAL A 377 -12.97 -13.10 -4.61
N LEU A 378 -13.29 -11.82 -4.72
CA LEU A 378 -13.88 -11.22 -5.91
C LEU A 378 -12.86 -10.32 -6.60
N THR A 379 -12.48 -10.65 -7.82
CA THR A 379 -11.63 -9.82 -8.66
C THR A 379 -12.44 -8.63 -9.17
N LEU A 380 -11.97 -7.43 -8.86
CA LEU A 380 -12.62 -6.20 -9.31
C LEU A 380 -12.20 -5.88 -10.76
N LYS A 381 -13.05 -5.17 -11.48
CA LYS A 381 -12.83 -4.80 -12.90
C LYS A 381 -11.88 -3.61 -13.03
N GLY A 382 -10.62 -3.82 -12.68
CA GLY A 382 -9.54 -2.83 -12.77
C GLY A 382 -8.23 -3.52 -13.06
N GLU A 383 -7.30 -2.80 -13.66
CA GLU A 383 -5.94 -3.25 -13.95
C GLU A 383 -4.96 -2.23 -13.41
N ASP A 384 -3.85 -2.70 -12.86
CA ASP A 384 -2.77 -1.89 -12.27
C ASP A 384 -3.27 -0.89 -11.21
N MET A 385 -4.25 -1.33 -10.42
CA MET A 385 -4.82 -0.55 -9.33
C MET A 385 -4.45 -1.13 -7.98
N ILE A 386 -4.07 -0.27 -7.06
CA ILE A 386 -3.76 -0.60 -5.66
C ILE A 386 -4.96 -0.21 -4.80
N THR A 387 -5.52 -1.15 -4.04
CA THR A 387 -6.63 -0.86 -3.13
C THR A 387 -6.16 0.02 -1.97
N THR A 388 -6.99 0.94 -1.53
CA THR A 388 -6.63 1.90 -0.47
C THR A 388 -7.51 1.79 0.76
N SER A 389 -8.76 1.40 0.59
CA SER A 389 -9.71 1.19 1.69
C SER A 389 -10.94 0.39 1.26
N VAL A 390 -11.64 -0.17 2.25
CA VAL A 390 -12.94 -0.84 2.08
C VAL A 390 -13.90 -0.40 3.18
N THR A 391 -15.16 -0.17 2.79
CA THR A 391 -16.22 0.26 3.72
C THR A 391 -16.99 -0.92 4.29
N ASP A 392 -17.84 -0.67 5.31
CA ASP A 392 -18.76 -1.65 5.93
C ASP A 392 -19.83 -2.19 4.96
N LYS A 393 -19.94 -1.60 3.78
CA LYS A 393 -20.84 -2.03 2.71
C LYS A 393 -20.11 -2.69 1.53
N GLY A 394 -18.79 -2.88 1.65
CA GLY A 394 -17.98 -3.50 0.63
C GLY A 394 -17.64 -2.57 -0.55
N VAL A 395 -17.80 -1.25 -0.39
CA VAL A 395 -17.29 -0.28 -1.37
C VAL A 395 -15.77 -0.21 -1.23
N VAL A 396 -15.05 -0.38 -2.33
CA VAL A 396 -13.58 -0.37 -2.36
C VAL A 396 -13.10 0.89 -3.09
N ALA A 397 -12.17 1.61 -2.46
CA ALA A 397 -11.39 2.63 -3.15
C ALA A 397 -10.06 2.02 -3.61
N ALA A 398 -9.63 2.37 -4.82
CA ALA A 398 -8.36 1.94 -5.39
C ALA A 398 -7.72 3.06 -6.19
N ALA A 399 -6.40 3.10 -6.24
CA ALA A 399 -5.62 4.11 -6.94
C ALA A 399 -4.85 3.48 -8.11
N ALA A 400 -5.04 4.03 -9.31
CA ALA A 400 -4.28 3.68 -10.50
C ALA A 400 -3.16 4.70 -10.75
N PRO A 401 -2.06 4.33 -11.38
CA PRO A 401 -1.07 5.29 -11.87
C PRO A 401 -1.73 6.31 -12.81
N ALA A 402 -1.52 7.58 -12.55
CA ALA A 402 -1.87 8.67 -13.48
C ALA A 402 -0.63 9.11 -14.26
N THR A 403 0.52 9.05 -13.59
CA THR A 403 1.87 9.16 -14.15
C THR A 403 2.76 8.16 -13.43
N GLU A 404 4.06 8.14 -13.73
CA GLU A 404 5.03 7.33 -12.98
C GLU A 404 5.00 7.60 -11.46
N TYR A 405 4.67 8.83 -11.05
CA TYR A 405 4.77 9.30 -9.65
C TYR A 405 3.43 9.70 -9.03
N THR A 406 2.41 9.98 -9.84
CA THR A 406 1.07 10.39 -9.35
C THR A 406 0.04 9.30 -9.58
N ARG A 407 -1.01 9.33 -8.76
CA ARG A 407 -2.12 8.38 -8.85
C ARG A 407 -3.45 9.11 -8.99
N SER A 408 -4.40 8.46 -9.64
CA SER A 408 -5.83 8.82 -9.60
C SER A 408 -6.63 7.69 -9.02
N SER A 409 -7.56 8.02 -8.14
CA SER A 409 -8.37 7.03 -7.45
C SER A 409 -9.73 6.81 -8.10
N PHE A 410 -10.19 5.59 -7.95
CA PHE A 410 -11.46 5.07 -8.44
C PHE A 410 -12.20 4.36 -7.30
N VAL A 411 -13.50 4.22 -7.46
CA VAL A 411 -14.38 3.58 -6.47
C VAL A 411 -15.16 2.46 -7.14
N PHE A 412 -15.14 1.29 -6.51
CA PHE A 412 -15.93 0.11 -6.84
C PHE A 412 -17.07 0.01 -5.83
N ASP A 413 -18.26 0.40 -6.20
CA ASP A 413 -19.48 0.28 -5.35
C ASP A 413 -20.10 -1.09 -5.44
N ASP A 414 -19.84 -1.80 -6.55
CA ASP A 414 -20.26 -3.17 -6.78
C ASP A 414 -19.08 -3.93 -7.38
N ALA A 415 -18.87 -5.17 -6.94
CA ALA A 415 -17.78 -6.01 -7.44
C ALA A 415 -17.88 -6.29 -8.95
N ASP A 416 -19.09 -6.32 -9.49
CA ASP A 416 -19.36 -6.56 -10.90
C ASP A 416 -19.39 -5.28 -11.76
N ALA A 417 -19.42 -4.10 -11.12
CA ALA A 417 -19.47 -2.83 -11.81
C ALA A 417 -18.09 -2.39 -12.32
N GLN A 418 -18.08 -1.54 -13.35
CA GLN A 418 -16.87 -0.79 -13.70
C GLN A 418 -16.59 0.25 -12.62
N PRO A 419 -15.32 0.54 -12.31
CA PRO A 419 -14.98 1.56 -11.35
C PRO A 419 -15.47 2.95 -11.86
N VAL A 420 -15.89 3.78 -10.92
CA VAL A 420 -16.21 5.18 -11.18
C VAL A 420 -15.06 6.05 -10.64
N THR A 421 -14.88 7.25 -11.21
CA THR A 421 -13.93 8.20 -10.64
C THR A 421 -14.37 8.62 -9.23
N VAL A 422 -13.44 9.04 -8.39
CA VAL A 422 -13.77 9.58 -7.06
C VAL A 422 -14.71 10.77 -7.18
N MET A 423 -14.48 11.64 -8.15
CA MET A 423 -15.36 12.79 -8.40
C MET A 423 -16.81 12.36 -8.73
N ASP A 424 -16.99 11.37 -9.63
CA ASP A 424 -18.33 10.84 -9.96
C ASP A 424 -18.97 10.14 -8.74
N TYR A 425 -18.17 9.53 -7.88
CA TYR A 425 -18.66 8.95 -6.63
C TYR A 425 -19.13 10.04 -5.67
N VAL A 426 -18.31 11.05 -5.41
CA VAL A 426 -18.64 12.20 -4.54
C VAL A 426 -19.86 12.97 -5.06
N ALA A 427 -19.97 13.16 -6.36
CA ALA A 427 -21.12 13.84 -6.99
C ALA A 427 -22.48 13.18 -6.73
N ARG A 428 -22.51 11.94 -6.26
CA ARG A 428 -23.76 11.26 -5.86
C ARG A 428 -24.31 11.77 -4.53
N PHE A 429 -23.44 12.38 -3.73
CA PHE A 429 -23.73 12.83 -2.37
C PHE A 429 -23.64 14.34 -2.25
N ASP A 430 -22.67 14.95 -2.93
CA ASP A 430 -22.33 16.35 -2.81
C ASP A 430 -21.82 16.90 -4.16
N ASP A 431 -22.69 17.64 -4.86
CA ASP A 431 -22.33 18.26 -6.14
C ASP A 431 -21.27 19.37 -5.93
N GLU A 432 -21.31 20.13 -4.82
CA GLU A 432 -20.37 21.23 -4.57
C GLU A 432 -18.96 20.71 -4.30
N ALA A 433 -18.84 19.60 -3.55
CA ALA A 433 -17.56 18.93 -3.34
C ALA A 433 -17.00 18.34 -4.65
N ALA A 434 -17.84 17.77 -5.50
CA ALA A 434 -17.43 17.27 -6.81
C ALA A 434 -17.01 18.40 -7.76
N ASP A 435 -17.73 19.54 -7.74
CA ASP A 435 -17.36 20.73 -8.51
C ASP A 435 -16.01 21.27 -8.03
N TRP A 436 -15.77 21.33 -6.71
CA TRP A 436 -14.48 21.71 -6.16
C TRP A 436 -13.35 20.78 -6.65
N MET A 437 -13.54 19.46 -6.63
CA MET A 437 -12.56 18.49 -7.15
C MET A 437 -12.27 18.74 -8.63
N ASN A 438 -13.32 18.99 -9.42
CA ASN A 438 -13.17 19.28 -10.85
C ASN A 438 -12.40 20.57 -11.13
N GLU A 439 -12.50 21.56 -10.25
CA GLU A 439 -11.83 22.85 -10.42
C GLU A 439 -10.39 22.86 -9.87
N ASN A 440 -10.11 22.07 -8.81
CA ASN A 440 -8.86 22.17 -8.05
C ASN A 440 -7.92 20.97 -8.23
N LEU A 441 -8.38 19.85 -8.82
CA LEU A 441 -7.57 18.65 -9.00
C LEU A 441 -7.22 18.37 -10.47
N ARG A 442 -7.09 19.44 -11.28
CA ARG A 442 -6.68 19.34 -12.67
C ARG A 442 -5.25 19.78 -12.86
N TYR A 443 -4.49 18.92 -13.47
CA TYR A 443 -3.05 19.09 -13.68
C TYR A 443 -2.65 18.72 -15.10
N ASN A 444 -1.60 19.34 -15.58
CA ASN A 444 -0.89 18.85 -16.77
C ASN A 444 0.03 17.71 -16.32
N VAL A 445 -0.21 16.51 -16.82
CA VAL A 445 0.59 15.33 -16.48
C VAL A 445 1.52 14.98 -17.62
N ILE A 446 2.75 14.58 -17.29
CA ILE A 446 3.72 14.09 -18.25
C ILE A 446 3.65 12.56 -18.21
N VAL A 447 3.32 11.96 -19.35
CA VAL A 447 3.31 10.52 -19.54
C VAL A 447 4.58 10.15 -20.28
N TYR A 448 5.38 9.25 -19.71
CA TYR A 448 6.57 8.70 -20.33
C TYR A 448 6.24 7.37 -20.98
N GLU A 449 6.63 7.19 -22.23
CA GLU A 449 6.52 5.94 -22.94
C GLU A 449 7.94 5.44 -23.26
N TYR A 450 8.22 4.22 -22.85
CA TYR A 450 9.50 3.57 -23.07
C TYR A 450 9.37 2.52 -24.16
N ASP A 451 10.18 2.64 -25.22
CA ASP A 451 10.26 1.63 -26.27
C ASP A 451 11.27 0.53 -25.83
N PRO A 452 10.80 -0.70 -25.56
CA PRO A 452 11.67 -1.77 -25.08
C PRO A 452 12.66 -2.29 -26.14
N GLU A 453 12.44 -1.99 -27.45
CA GLU A 453 13.33 -2.43 -28.55
C GLU A 453 14.45 -1.41 -28.81
N THR A 454 14.13 -0.12 -28.77
CA THR A 454 15.08 0.96 -29.05
C THR A 454 15.71 1.57 -27.81
N TYR A 455 15.16 1.31 -26.63
CA TYR A 455 15.51 1.95 -25.36
C TYR A 455 15.33 3.47 -25.38
N GLU A 456 14.49 3.97 -26.29
CA GLU A 456 14.15 5.39 -26.36
C GLU A 456 12.98 5.71 -25.45
N GLU A 457 13.10 6.78 -24.69
CA GLU A 457 12.03 7.34 -23.87
C GLU A 457 11.42 8.53 -24.60
N THR A 458 10.11 8.52 -24.73
CA THR A 458 9.34 9.66 -25.25
C THR A 458 8.41 10.16 -24.15
N SER A 459 8.17 11.47 -24.13
CA SER A 459 7.24 12.06 -23.17
C SER A 459 6.14 12.84 -23.87
N THR A 460 4.92 12.72 -23.37
CA THR A 460 3.75 13.44 -23.84
C THR A 460 3.11 14.19 -22.70
N VAL A 461 2.83 15.49 -22.89
CA VAL A 461 2.05 16.27 -21.91
C VAL A 461 0.57 16.06 -22.19
N VAL A 462 -0.16 15.52 -21.21
CA VAL A 462 -1.62 15.44 -21.22
C VAL A 462 -2.14 16.60 -20.38
N GLU A 463 -2.74 17.58 -21.06
CA GLU A 463 -3.24 18.78 -20.39
C GLU A 463 -4.57 18.51 -19.66
N ASP A 464 -4.81 19.24 -18.59
CA ASP A 464 -6.09 19.29 -17.86
C ASP A 464 -6.61 17.92 -17.37
N SER A 465 -5.69 17.03 -16.99
CA SER A 465 -6.03 15.71 -16.45
C SER A 465 -6.55 15.82 -15.02
N LEU A 466 -7.64 15.11 -14.73
CA LEU A 466 -8.14 14.98 -13.35
C LEU A 466 -7.25 14.01 -12.56
N VAL A 467 -6.51 14.52 -11.58
CA VAL A 467 -5.63 13.74 -10.71
C VAL A 467 -6.12 13.86 -9.28
N THR A 468 -6.79 12.84 -8.78
CA THR A 468 -7.39 12.87 -7.43
C THR A 468 -6.43 12.40 -6.33
N GLY A 469 -5.24 11.94 -6.69
CA GLY A 469 -4.29 11.38 -5.75
C GLY A 469 -4.71 10.02 -5.21
N THR A 470 -4.10 9.62 -4.11
CA THR A 470 -4.49 8.41 -3.37
C THR A 470 -5.62 8.76 -2.41
N VAL A 471 -6.77 8.14 -2.61
CA VAL A 471 -7.99 8.40 -1.83
C VAL A 471 -8.33 7.22 -0.94
N ARG A 472 -8.76 7.50 0.28
CA ARG A 472 -9.32 6.56 1.24
C ARG A 472 -10.73 6.96 1.61
N ILE A 473 -11.59 5.98 1.81
CA ILE A 473 -12.96 6.16 2.31
C ILE A 473 -13.04 5.47 3.67
N ASN A 474 -13.59 6.12 4.68
CA ASN A 474 -13.74 5.52 6.01
C ASN A 474 -14.71 4.32 6.00
N ALA A 475 -14.72 3.52 7.08
CA ALA A 475 -15.55 2.32 7.18
C ALA A 475 -17.04 2.61 6.96
N LYS A 476 -17.56 3.75 7.42
CA LYS A 476 -18.96 4.15 7.22
C LYS A 476 -19.26 4.62 5.80
N GLY A 477 -18.27 4.99 5.02
CA GLY A 477 -18.42 5.49 3.66
C GLY A 477 -18.80 6.98 3.57
N ASN A 478 -18.70 7.74 4.66
CA ASN A 478 -19.15 9.14 4.73
C ASN A 478 -18.02 10.17 4.87
N VAL A 479 -16.79 9.73 5.07
CA VAL A 479 -15.60 10.60 5.04
C VAL A 479 -14.62 10.06 4.02
N LEU A 480 -14.20 10.93 3.14
CA LEU A 480 -13.21 10.65 2.11
C LEU A 480 -12.00 11.54 2.34
N SER A 481 -10.81 10.97 2.35
CA SER A 481 -9.55 11.71 2.39
C SER A 481 -8.70 11.39 1.19
N GLY A 482 -8.12 12.39 0.55
CA GLY A 482 -7.21 12.24 -0.56
C GLY A 482 -5.93 13.01 -0.36
N PHE A 483 -4.83 12.51 -0.91
CA PHE A 483 -3.58 13.23 -0.94
C PHE A 483 -2.86 13.05 -2.27
N LEU A 484 -2.27 14.15 -2.74
CA LEU A 484 -1.38 14.19 -3.90
C LEU A 484 0.02 14.50 -3.40
N TYR A 485 0.97 13.76 -3.90
CA TYR A 485 2.38 13.99 -3.66
C TYR A 485 3.14 13.60 -4.91
N ASP A 486 3.78 14.56 -5.54
CA ASP A 486 4.60 14.34 -6.72
C ASP A 486 5.88 15.17 -6.62
N MET A 487 7.02 14.50 -6.43
CA MET A 487 8.32 15.14 -6.34
C MET A 487 9.00 15.38 -7.70
N TRP A 488 8.53 14.72 -8.77
CA TRP A 488 9.33 14.56 -10.00
C TRP A 488 8.71 15.18 -11.25
N SER A 489 7.40 15.39 -11.29
CA SER A 489 6.73 15.98 -12.46
C SER A 489 6.99 17.48 -12.65
N GLY A 490 7.77 18.11 -11.79
CA GLY A 490 8.01 19.56 -11.80
C GLY A 490 6.83 20.40 -11.28
N THR A 491 5.74 19.74 -10.87
CA THR A 491 4.58 20.36 -10.25
C THR A 491 4.51 19.92 -8.79
N TYR A 492 5.55 20.25 -8.03
CA TYR A 492 5.60 19.97 -6.60
C TYR A 492 4.61 20.84 -5.86
N MET A 493 3.41 20.34 -5.67
CA MET A 493 2.44 20.91 -4.75
C MET A 493 1.77 19.78 -3.98
N PRO A 494 2.30 19.41 -2.78
CA PRO A 494 1.59 18.50 -1.90
C PRO A 494 0.24 19.11 -1.56
N LEU A 495 -0.81 18.36 -1.78
CA LEU A 495 -2.18 18.73 -1.48
C LEU A 495 -2.89 17.55 -0.84
N SER A 496 -3.48 17.78 0.31
CA SER A 496 -4.44 16.86 0.89
C SER A 496 -5.81 17.51 0.97
N TYR A 497 -6.84 16.70 0.98
CA TYR A 497 -8.21 17.15 1.16
C TYR A 497 -9.04 16.12 1.92
N VAL A 498 -10.03 16.61 2.65
CA VAL A 498 -11.02 15.79 3.35
C VAL A 498 -12.40 16.24 2.89
N ALA A 499 -13.21 15.30 2.39
CA ALA A 499 -14.61 15.52 2.07
C ALA A 499 -15.48 14.79 3.10
N ASP A 500 -16.36 15.54 3.78
CA ASP A 500 -17.41 15.02 4.64
C ASP A 500 -18.69 14.91 3.82
N LEU A 501 -19.08 13.69 3.46
CA LEU A 501 -20.25 13.40 2.62
C LEU A 501 -21.54 13.31 3.46
N GLY A 502 -21.47 13.57 4.77
CA GLY A 502 -22.60 13.55 5.69
C GLY A 502 -23.13 12.15 6.02
N ASP A 503 -24.12 12.07 6.89
CA ASP A 503 -24.75 10.80 7.31
C ASP A 503 -25.62 10.15 6.20
N ALA A 504 -25.86 10.86 5.12
CA ALA A 504 -26.73 10.43 4.00
C ALA A 504 -26.10 9.37 3.08
N VAL A 505 -24.86 8.94 3.34
CA VAL A 505 -24.18 7.87 2.61
C VAL A 505 -24.74 6.48 2.99
N GLY A 506 -26.05 6.39 3.12
CA GLY A 506 -26.72 5.15 2.83
C GLY A 506 -26.61 4.94 1.33
N ILE A 507 -25.82 3.98 0.84
CA ILE A 507 -26.17 3.35 -0.42
C ILE A 507 -27.65 3.06 -0.27
N HIS A 508 -28.48 3.85 -0.95
CA HIS A 508 -29.80 3.38 -1.27
C HIS A 508 -29.51 2.11 -2.08
N THR A 509 -29.56 0.96 -1.43
CA THR A 509 -29.83 -0.27 -2.15
C THR A 509 -31.02 0.09 -2.98
N VAL A 510 -30.77 0.36 -4.25
CA VAL A 510 -31.82 0.53 -5.22
C VAL A 510 -32.58 -0.75 -5.15
N GLY A 511 -33.62 -0.75 -4.33
CA GLY A 511 -34.64 -1.76 -4.44
C GLY A 511 -35.07 -1.66 -5.90
N LEU A 512 -34.78 -2.68 -6.68
CA LEU A 512 -35.00 -2.81 -8.14
C LEU A 512 -36.47 -2.57 -8.58
N THR A 513 -37.16 -1.62 -7.98
CA THR A 513 -38.56 -1.26 -8.28
C THR A 513 -38.70 0.01 -9.12
N SER A 514 -37.68 0.87 -9.20
CA SER A 514 -37.74 2.03 -10.11
C SER A 514 -37.08 1.68 -11.45
N LYS A 515 -37.86 1.80 -12.53
CA LYS A 515 -37.34 1.63 -13.89
C LYS A 515 -36.37 2.76 -14.18
N ARG A 516 -35.12 2.43 -14.53
CA ARG A 516 -34.12 3.37 -15.03
C ARG A 516 -34.74 4.29 -16.10
N PRO A 517 -34.60 5.59 -15.97
CA PRO A 517 -35.04 6.52 -17.01
C PRO A 517 -34.36 6.22 -18.35
N THR A 518 -35.10 6.34 -19.45
CA THR A 518 -34.53 6.11 -20.77
C THR A 518 -34.13 7.46 -21.37
N VAL A 519 -32.87 7.60 -21.72
CA VAL A 519 -32.34 8.78 -22.38
C VAL A 519 -32.30 8.54 -23.90
N THR A 520 -32.91 9.46 -24.66
CA THR A 520 -32.94 9.39 -26.13
C THR A 520 -32.58 10.74 -26.74
N VAL A 521 -31.96 10.71 -27.93
CA VAL A 521 -31.65 11.91 -28.71
C VAL A 521 -32.54 11.92 -29.97
N LYS A 522 -33.42 12.90 -30.07
CA LYS A 522 -34.29 13.07 -31.21
C LYS A 522 -34.21 14.51 -31.71
N GLY A 523 -33.89 14.71 -33.00
CA GLY A 523 -33.82 16.03 -33.62
C GLY A 523 -32.84 17.00 -32.93
N GLY A 524 -31.69 16.49 -32.43
CA GLY A 524 -30.72 17.29 -31.69
C GLY A 524 -31.16 17.67 -30.28
N ARG A 525 -32.25 17.09 -29.77
CA ARG A 525 -32.71 17.30 -28.40
C ARG A 525 -32.55 16.06 -27.56
N VAL A 526 -32.14 16.24 -26.31
CA VAL A 526 -32.01 15.17 -25.32
C VAL A 526 -33.35 15.03 -24.60
N HIS A 527 -33.98 13.87 -24.74
CA HIS A 527 -35.22 13.51 -24.07
C HIS A 527 -34.94 12.44 -23.01
N VAL A 528 -35.55 12.60 -21.84
CA VAL A 528 -35.51 11.65 -20.75
C VAL A 528 -36.93 11.21 -20.45
N ASP A 529 -37.19 9.91 -20.63
CA ASP A 529 -38.49 9.29 -20.40
C ASP A 529 -38.42 8.46 -19.11
N GLY A 530 -39.35 8.65 -18.20
CA GLY A 530 -39.45 7.98 -16.91
C GLY A 530 -39.89 8.92 -15.79
N ASN A 531 -39.98 8.39 -14.57
CA ASN A 531 -40.28 9.21 -13.38
C ASN A 531 -39.02 9.95 -12.93
N VAL A 532 -38.79 11.16 -13.45
CA VAL A 532 -37.56 11.96 -13.20
C VAL A 532 -37.92 13.25 -12.50
N ARG A 533 -37.29 13.50 -11.36
CA ARG A 533 -37.35 14.73 -10.58
C ARG A 533 -36.40 15.79 -11.13
N SER A 534 -35.20 15.39 -11.53
CA SER A 534 -34.22 16.30 -12.12
C SER A 534 -33.45 15.68 -13.28
N VAL A 535 -33.04 16.52 -14.23
CA VAL A 535 -32.18 16.15 -15.36
C VAL A 535 -31.11 17.22 -15.49
N ARG A 536 -29.83 16.77 -15.54
CA ARG A 536 -28.70 17.65 -15.84
C ARG A 536 -27.94 17.11 -17.04
N LEU A 537 -27.58 17.97 -17.95
CA LEU A 537 -26.79 17.64 -19.14
C LEU A 537 -25.44 18.33 -19.04
N TYR A 538 -24.36 17.56 -19.07
CA TYR A 538 -22.97 18.03 -19.02
C TYR A 538 -22.31 17.84 -20.39
N ASN A 539 -21.49 18.78 -20.83
CA ASN A 539 -20.65 18.64 -22.01
C ASN A 539 -19.38 17.83 -21.70
N ALA A 540 -18.51 17.64 -22.70
CA ALA A 540 -17.25 16.89 -22.54
C ALA A 540 -16.29 17.54 -21.53
N GLU A 541 -16.41 18.84 -21.28
CA GLU A 541 -15.64 19.60 -20.30
C GLU A 541 -16.28 19.57 -18.89
N GLY A 542 -17.30 18.73 -18.67
CA GLY A 542 -18.00 18.62 -17.37
C GLY A 542 -18.88 19.81 -17.00
N ARG A 543 -19.07 20.79 -17.88
CA ARG A 543 -19.91 21.97 -17.62
C ARG A 543 -21.38 21.64 -17.84
N THR A 544 -22.24 22.05 -16.92
CA THR A 544 -23.70 21.94 -17.10
C THR A 544 -24.15 22.81 -18.26
N VAL A 545 -24.72 22.18 -19.29
CA VAL A 545 -25.25 22.87 -20.48
C VAL A 545 -26.76 22.97 -20.48
N ALA A 546 -27.44 22.11 -19.69
CA ALA A 546 -28.88 22.18 -19.50
C ALA A 546 -29.35 21.42 -18.24
N ASN A 547 -30.48 21.88 -17.67
CA ASN A 547 -31.09 21.32 -16.46
C ASN A 547 -32.52 20.83 -16.72
N THR A 548 -32.83 20.42 -17.92
CA THR A 548 -34.19 20.00 -18.28
C THR A 548 -34.19 19.00 -19.42
N THR A 549 -35.20 18.12 -19.44
CA THR A 549 -35.51 17.28 -20.60
C THR A 549 -35.92 18.11 -21.80
N GLY A 550 -35.66 17.61 -23.00
CA GLY A 550 -35.95 18.33 -24.26
C GLY A 550 -34.94 19.44 -24.59
N ALA A 551 -33.86 19.56 -23.84
CA ALA A 551 -32.80 20.53 -24.12
C ALA A 551 -32.17 20.30 -25.50
N LEU A 552 -31.96 21.40 -26.23
CA LEU A 552 -31.24 21.37 -27.50
C LEU A 552 -29.73 21.25 -27.20
N ALA A 553 -29.09 20.20 -27.70
CA ALA A 553 -27.66 20.00 -27.60
C ALA A 553 -27.00 20.17 -28.97
N VAL A 554 -25.89 20.88 -29.03
CA VAL A 554 -25.05 20.94 -30.24
C VAL A 554 -24.40 19.55 -30.47
N PRO A 555 -23.98 19.23 -31.70
CA PRO A 555 -23.29 17.97 -31.93
C PRO A 555 -22.07 17.81 -30.99
N GLY A 556 -21.99 16.69 -30.30
CA GLY A 556 -20.92 16.42 -29.31
C GLY A 556 -21.23 15.23 -28.41
N CYS A 557 -20.31 14.96 -27.48
CA CYS A 557 -20.50 13.99 -26.42
C CYS A 557 -21.04 14.69 -25.18
N TYR A 558 -21.98 14.03 -24.50
CA TYR A 558 -22.61 14.57 -23.30
C TYR A 558 -22.80 13.47 -22.27
N VAL A 559 -22.84 13.89 -21.01
CA VAL A 559 -23.27 13.07 -19.88
C VAL A 559 -24.63 13.59 -19.41
N VAL A 560 -25.60 12.71 -19.35
CA VAL A 560 -26.95 13.02 -18.82
C VAL A 560 -27.04 12.41 -17.43
N ARG A 561 -27.22 13.24 -16.41
CA ARG A 561 -27.54 12.82 -15.05
C ARG A 561 -29.02 13.02 -14.79
N THR A 562 -29.67 11.97 -14.34
CA THR A 562 -31.11 11.99 -14.00
C THR A 562 -31.30 11.53 -12.55
N GLU A 563 -32.29 12.13 -11.88
CA GLU A 563 -32.72 11.80 -10.54
C GLU A 563 -34.23 11.58 -10.52
N ASP A 564 -34.72 10.51 -9.90
CA ASP A 564 -36.15 10.26 -9.76
C ASP A 564 -36.73 10.93 -8.49
N ALA A 565 -38.04 10.73 -8.27
CA ALA A 565 -38.73 11.28 -7.11
C ALA A 565 -38.28 10.65 -5.79
N GLU A 566 -37.73 9.45 -5.86
CA GLU A 566 -37.20 8.65 -4.73
C GLU A 566 -35.73 8.98 -4.44
N GLY A 567 -35.08 9.85 -5.24
CA GLY A 567 -33.68 10.24 -5.06
C GLY A 567 -32.66 9.30 -5.72
N ASN A 568 -33.10 8.32 -6.53
CA ASN A 568 -32.16 7.48 -7.27
C ASN A 568 -31.57 8.27 -8.44
N VAL A 569 -30.26 8.13 -8.63
CA VAL A 569 -29.49 8.85 -9.65
C VAL A 569 -28.96 7.89 -10.71
N TRP A 570 -29.10 8.25 -11.96
CA TRP A 570 -28.51 7.53 -13.10
C TRP A 570 -27.71 8.47 -13.96
N THR A 571 -26.63 7.96 -14.51
CA THR A 571 -25.77 8.69 -15.44
C THR A 571 -25.67 7.92 -16.76
N GLU A 572 -25.80 8.60 -17.88
CA GLU A 572 -25.73 8.00 -19.22
C GLU A 572 -24.93 8.88 -20.18
N ARG A 573 -23.97 8.30 -20.89
CA ARG A 573 -23.26 8.99 -21.96
C ARG A 573 -24.04 8.93 -23.25
N ILE A 574 -24.19 10.06 -23.91
CA ILE A 574 -24.88 10.18 -25.19
C ILE A 574 -24.01 10.90 -26.21
N VAL A 575 -24.23 10.60 -27.48
CA VAL A 575 -23.61 11.31 -28.60
C VAL A 575 -24.71 11.97 -29.40
N VAL A 576 -24.69 13.31 -29.48
CA VAL A 576 -25.55 14.10 -30.34
C VAL A 576 -24.86 14.25 -31.69
N LYS A 577 -25.43 13.65 -32.74
CA LYS A 577 -24.88 13.73 -34.10
C LYS A 577 -25.40 14.99 -34.78
N SER A 578 -24.59 15.57 -35.69
CA SER A 578 -25.07 16.63 -36.59
C SER A 578 -26.21 16.08 -37.47
N THR A 579 -27.37 16.70 -37.39
CA THR A 579 -28.42 16.46 -38.35
C THR A 579 -28.03 17.19 -39.66
N LYS A 580 -27.62 16.43 -40.68
CA LYS A 580 -27.47 16.96 -42.04
C LYS A 580 -28.83 17.27 -42.60
#